data_926872ef842a35d9b564b4ffcbf87ac0
#
_entry.id   926872ef842a35d9b564b4ffcbf87ac0
#
_cell.length_a   1.000
_cell.length_b   1.000
_cell.length_c   1.000
_cell.angle_alpha   90.00
_cell.angle_beta   90.00
_cell.angle_gamma   90.00
#
_symmetry.space_group_name_H-M   'P 1'
#
loop_
_entity.id
_entity.type
_entity.pdbx_description
1 polymer ?
#
loop_
_entity_poly.entity_id
_entity_poly.type
_entity_poly.pdbx_seq_one_letter_code
_entity_poly.pdbx_strand_id
1 'polypeptide(L)'
;MASPSSTRPKYTAEFDTIASRADLLRPVLWGAGLVLVALAASIDRRGLVTAVERTAPPLLTLAVVIAGGAIADRLGVFRLLAKAVLSERVPALLASASVLTFTAIVSGVINLDVAAVVAPPLAVRVATRRGLNATRLVVATALTANATSFLLPTSNLTNLLVLDRSPIPVLLYLRQGWAAWLLVTVLTVGCLALLTLKPSNGQPGPPTRSSNTRPIVPTILDLLPMFVIASAIRALLSGGFTLQGGFVAQFVVGSLLAAGANNLPAAAAVGTASAALPWAAIWAMAMGPNLLITGSLASIICRRSALDLGVRFDSRTFSLLGALMLPLQFLAACAGLALVRLA
;
A
#
# COMPACT_ATOMS: atom_id res chain seq x y z
N MET A 1 -51.47 6.88 18.87
CA MET A 1 -50.49 6.90 17.73
C MET A 1 -49.17 7.41 18.26
N ALA A 2 -48.24 6.52 18.57
CA ALA A 2 -46.90 6.88 19.02
C ALA A 2 -45.97 6.92 17.79
N SER A 3 -45.28 8.05 17.58
CA SER A 3 -44.30 8.20 16.51
C SER A 3 -43.11 7.27 16.73
N PRO A 4 -42.59 6.60 15.70
CA PRO A 4 -41.40 5.78 15.87
C PRO A 4 -40.20 6.71 16.05
N SER A 5 -39.57 6.64 17.24
CA SER A 5 -38.29 7.26 17.53
C SER A 5 -37.26 6.74 16.54
N SER A 6 -36.76 7.59 15.65
CA SER A 6 -35.66 7.29 14.73
C SER A 6 -34.36 7.22 15.51
N THR A 7 -34.07 6.06 16.08
CA THR A 7 -32.73 5.73 16.57
C THR A 7 -31.84 5.56 15.33
N ARG A 8 -31.14 6.63 14.94
CA ARG A 8 -30.00 6.51 14.00
C ARG A 8 -29.05 5.47 14.57
N PRO A 9 -28.65 4.45 13.80
CA PRO A 9 -27.73 3.43 14.30
C PRO A 9 -26.44 4.10 14.77
N LYS A 10 -25.91 3.70 15.94
CA LYS A 10 -24.64 4.21 16.52
C LYS A 10 -23.46 4.19 15.51
N TYR A 11 -23.55 3.36 14.50
CA TYR A 11 -22.58 3.26 13.40
C TYR A 11 -22.47 4.51 12.53
N THR A 12 -23.53 5.29 12.30
CA THR A 12 -23.48 6.51 11.47
C THR A 12 -22.62 7.60 12.11
N ALA A 13 -22.68 7.77 13.43
CA ALA A 13 -21.89 8.77 14.13
C ALA A 13 -20.37 8.45 14.11
N GLU A 14 -19.99 7.16 14.18
CA GLU A 14 -18.59 6.73 14.08
C GLU A 14 -18.06 6.89 12.64
N PHE A 15 -18.91 6.66 11.63
CA PHE A 15 -18.59 6.90 10.21
C PHE A 15 -18.38 8.39 9.92
N ASP A 16 -19.26 9.26 10.43
CA ASP A 16 -19.15 10.70 10.24
C ASP A 16 -17.90 11.27 10.91
N THR A 17 -17.52 10.77 12.09
CA THR A 17 -16.30 11.17 12.80
C THR A 17 -15.03 10.74 12.08
N ILE A 18 -15.02 9.55 11.46
CA ILE A 18 -13.86 9.03 10.72
C ILE A 18 -13.71 9.74 9.37
N ALA A 19 -14.80 10.03 8.68
CA ALA A 19 -14.79 10.80 7.44
C ALA A 19 -14.26 12.22 7.70
N SER A 20 -14.73 12.89 8.75
CA SER A 20 -14.27 14.24 9.13
C SER A 20 -12.77 14.29 9.48
N ARG A 21 -12.25 13.27 10.16
CA ARG A 21 -10.80 13.18 10.46
C ARG A 21 -9.95 12.96 9.21
N ALA A 22 -10.45 12.23 8.23
CA ALA A 22 -9.74 12.03 6.97
C ALA A 22 -9.69 13.31 6.12
N ASP A 23 -10.73 14.14 6.19
CA ASP A 23 -10.78 15.44 5.50
C ASP A 23 -9.86 16.46 6.19
N LEU A 24 -9.60 16.31 7.50
CA LEU A 24 -8.64 17.14 8.24
C LEU A 24 -7.17 16.76 7.95
N LEU A 25 -6.87 15.52 7.58
CA LEU A 25 -5.50 15.10 7.25
C LEU A 25 -4.97 15.81 6.01
N ARG A 26 -5.79 16.07 5.02
CA ARG A 26 -5.37 16.72 3.77
C ARG A 26 -4.80 18.14 3.99
N PRO A 27 -5.51 19.07 4.66
CA PRO A 27 -4.95 20.39 4.95
C PRO A 27 -3.73 20.33 5.86
N VAL A 28 -3.66 19.38 6.82
CA VAL A 28 -2.49 19.18 7.67
C VAL A 28 -1.27 18.75 6.85
N LEU A 29 -1.44 17.82 5.91
CA LEU A 29 -0.36 17.36 5.04
C LEU A 29 0.12 18.48 4.09
N TRP A 30 -0.80 19.27 3.54
CA TRP A 30 -0.44 20.45 2.74
C TRP A 30 0.29 21.48 3.58
N GLY A 31 -0.19 21.79 4.79
CA GLY A 31 0.46 22.71 5.71
C GLY A 31 1.87 22.27 6.08
N ALA A 32 2.04 21.00 6.45
CA ALA A 32 3.36 20.41 6.73
C ALA A 32 4.27 20.46 5.50
N GLY A 33 3.77 20.12 4.32
CA GLY A 33 4.52 20.18 3.07
C GLY A 33 5.01 21.58 2.75
N LEU A 34 4.15 22.60 2.86
CA LEU A 34 4.51 23.99 2.61
C LEU A 34 5.55 24.50 3.60
N VAL A 35 5.43 24.17 4.89
CA VAL A 35 6.44 24.52 5.91
C VAL A 35 7.78 23.88 5.58
N LEU A 36 7.81 22.61 5.24
CA LEU A 36 9.05 21.91 4.86
C LEU A 36 9.67 22.48 3.58
N VAL A 37 8.87 22.84 2.57
CA VAL A 37 9.35 23.50 1.35
C VAL A 37 9.94 24.86 1.67
N ALA A 38 9.27 25.68 2.50
CA ALA A 38 9.78 26.98 2.91
C ALA A 38 11.12 26.84 3.66
N LEU A 39 11.21 25.87 4.56
CA LEU A 39 12.44 25.54 5.27
C LEU A 39 13.56 25.08 4.31
N ALA A 40 13.27 24.17 3.40
CA ALA A 40 14.22 23.69 2.42
C ALA A 40 14.70 24.83 1.51
N ALA A 41 13.78 25.68 1.05
CA ALA A 41 14.10 26.82 0.21
C ALA A 41 14.96 27.87 0.92
N SER A 42 14.79 28.05 2.25
CA SER A 42 15.60 28.97 3.06
C SER A 42 17.02 28.47 3.30
N ILE A 43 17.23 27.15 3.35
CA ILE A 43 18.53 26.51 3.60
C ILE A 43 19.29 26.31 2.28
N ASP A 44 18.66 25.67 1.29
CA ASP A 44 19.25 25.38 -0.01
C ASP A 44 18.19 25.38 -1.14
N ARG A 45 17.96 26.55 -1.73
CA ARG A 45 17.02 26.70 -2.83
C ARG A 45 17.40 25.86 -4.05
N ARG A 46 18.70 25.75 -4.37
CA ARG A 46 19.15 24.94 -5.52
C ARG A 46 18.96 23.46 -5.26
N GLY A 47 19.26 22.99 -4.06
CA GLY A 47 18.99 21.62 -3.62
C GLY A 47 17.51 21.26 -3.68
N LEU A 48 16.62 22.19 -3.32
CA LEU A 48 15.17 21.99 -3.44
C LEU A 48 14.74 21.82 -4.91
N VAL A 49 15.21 22.67 -5.82
CA VAL A 49 14.92 22.54 -7.27
C VAL A 49 15.40 21.18 -7.77
N THR A 50 16.64 20.81 -7.47
CA THR A 50 17.20 19.50 -7.86
C THR A 50 16.40 18.33 -7.25
N ALA A 51 15.94 18.45 -6.02
CA ALA A 51 15.11 17.42 -5.38
C ALA A 51 13.77 17.26 -6.09
N VAL A 52 13.11 18.36 -6.47
CA VAL A 52 11.86 18.33 -7.25
C VAL A 52 12.10 17.73 -8.63
N GLU A 53 13.12 18.14 -9.35
CA GLU A 53 13.47 17.61 -10.67
C GLU A 53 13.70 16.09 -10.65
N ARG A 54 14.36 15.58 -9.62
CA ARG A 54 14.61 14.13 -9.44
C ARG A 54 13.38 13.34 -8.98
N THR A 55 12.45 13.98 -8.26
CA THR A 55 11.24 13.32 -7.74
C THR A 55 10.08 13.38 -8.76
N ALA A 56 10.09 14.36 -9.67
CA ALA A 56 9.03 14.51 -10.66
C ALA A 56 8.90 13.35 -11.66
N PRO A 57 9.97 12.78 -12.26
CA PRO A 57 9.83 11.65 -13.18
C PRO A 57 9.20 10.41 -12.54
N PRO A 58 9.59 9.95 -11.32
CA PRO A 58 8.88 8.90 -10.60
C PRO A 58 7.39 9.20 -10.40
N LEU A 59 7.02 10.44 -10.06
CA LEU A 59 5.62 10.84 -9.90
C LEU A 59 4.84 10.78 -11.21
N LEU A 60 5.42 11.25 -12.30
CA LEU A 60 4.81 11.17 -13.63
C LEU A 60 4.59 9.71 -14.04
N THR A 61 5.59 8.86 -13.82
CA THR A 61 5.47 7.42 -14.06
C THR A 61 4.30 6.83 -13.27
N LEU A 62 4.20 7.17 -11.98
CA LEU A 62 3.08 6.74 -11.14
C LEU A 62 1.74 7.24 -11.67
N ALA A 63 1.64 8.51 -12.06
CA ALA A 63 0.39 9.07 -12.60
C ALA A 63 -0.05 8.33 -13.88
N VAL A 64 0.88 8.00 -14.77
CA VAL A 64 0.62 7.21 -15.99
C VAL A 64 0.16 5.79 -15.64
N VAL A 65 0.81 5.13 -14.69
CA VAL A 65 0.45 3.77 -14.25
C VAL A 65 -0.95 3.76 -13.61
N ILE A 66 -1.26 4.72 -12.74
CA ILE A 66 -2.59 4.86 -12.13
C ILE A 66 -3.65 5.12 -13.20
N ALA A 67 -3.37 6.01 -14.16
CA ALA A 67 -4.28 6.30 -15.27
C ALA A 67 -4.51 5.04 -16.13
N GLY A 68 -3.46 4.30 -16.45
CA GLY A 68 -3.54 3.02 -17.16
C GLY A 68 -4.36 1.98 -16.41
N GLY A 69 -4.15 1.84 -15.10
CA GLY A 69 -4.94 0.95 -14.23
C GLY A 69 -6.44 1.28 -14.26
N ALA A 70 -6.77 2.55 -14.29
CA ALA A 70 -8.14 3.00 -14.39
C ALA A 70 -8.77 2.82 -15.78
N ILE A 71 -8.02 2.97 -16.83
CA ILE A 71 -8.47 2.61 -18.17
C ILE A 71 -8.77 1.11 -18.21
N ALA A 72 -7.88 0.28 -17.66
CA ALA A 72 -8.09 -1.16 -17.54
C ALA A 72 -9.36 -1.51 -16.75
N ASP A 73 -9.66 -0.79 -15.66
CA ASP A 73 -10.90 -0.97 -14.91
C ASP A 73 -12.14 -0.60 -15.74
N ARG A 74 -12.11 0.55 -16.43
CA ARG A 74 -13.20 0.98 -17.34
C ARG A 74 -13.44 -0.01 -18.47
N LEU A 75 -12.39 -0.58 -19.03
CA LEU A 75 -12.46 -1.64 -20.04
C LEU A 75 -12.94 -2.98 -19.49
N GLY A 76 -13.12 -3.08 -18.16
CA GLY A 76 -13.64 -4.26 -17.50
C GLY A 76 -12.64 -5.38 -17.31
N VAL A 77 -11.33 -5.12 -17.47
CA VAL A 77 -10.27 -6.11 -17.26
C VAL A 77 -10.35 -6.71 -15.86
N PHE A 78 -10.48 -5.86 -14.82
CA PHE A 78 -10.60 -6.34 -13.45
C PHE A 78 -11.93 -7.06 -13.19
N ARG A 79 -13.02 -6.71 -13.89
CA ARG A 79 -14.29 -7.44 -13.82
C ARG A 79 -14.19 -8.82 -14.45
N LEU A 80 -13.44 -8.95 -15.54
CA LEU A 80 -13.20 -10.24 -16.18
C LEU A 80 -12.41 -11.18 -15.27
N LEU A 81 -11.32 -10.67 -14.67
CA LEU A 81 -10.52 -11.41 -13.68
C LEU A 81 -11.36 -11.77 -12.44
N ALA A 82 -12.18 -10.84 -11.96
CA ALA A 82 -13.07 -11.08 -10.83
C ALA A 82 -14.11 -12.19 -11.10
N LYS A 83 -14.62 -12.31 -12.35
CA LYS A 83 -15.56 -13.40 -12.71
C LYS A 83 -14.94 -14.78 -12.54
N ALA A 84 -13.66 -14.94 -12.88
CA ALA A 84 -12.95 -16.20 -12.70
C ALA A 84 -12.86 -16.61 -11.22
N VAL A 85 -12.66 -15.63 -10.32
CA VAL A 85 -12.57 -15.83 -8.86
C VAL A 85 -13.95 -16.07 -8.22
N LEU A 86 -15.03 -15.57 -8.84
CA LEU A 86 -16.39 -15.62 -8.30
C LEU A 86 -17.14 -16.92 -8.62
N SER A 87 -16.53 -17.89 -9.28
CA SER A 87 -17.16 -19.18 -9.60
C SER A 87 -17.64 -19.87 -8.32
N GLU A 88 -18.91 -20.29 -8.26
CA GLU A 88 -19.53 -20.91 -7.08
C GLU A 88 -18.93 -22.26 -6.67
N ARG A 89 -18.18 -22.90 -7.57
CA ARG A 89 -17.53 -24.19 -7.36
C ARG A 89 -16.22 -24.09 -6.58
N VAL A 90 -15.66 -22.88 -6.41
CA VAL A 90 -14.35 -22.67 -5.74
C VAL A 90 -14.54 -22.68 -4.21
N PRO A 91 -13.82 -23.50 -3.43
CA PRO A 91 -13.86 -23.46 -1.96
C PRO A 91 -13.53 -22.08 -1.39
N ALA A 92 -14.08 -21.76 -0.21
CA ALA A 92 -13.93 -20.45 0.43
C ALA A 92 -12.46 -20.03 0.63
N LEU A 93 -11.58 -20.97 1.00
CA LEU A 93 -10.15 -20.73 1.11
C LEU A 93 -9.53 -20.31 -0.22
N LEU A 94 -9.82 -21.05 -1.28
CA LEU A 94 -9.30 -20.73 -2.60
C LEU A 94 -9.86 -19.42 -3.15
N ALA A 95 -11.13 -19.10 -2.86
CA ALA A 95 -11.71 -17.82 -3.22
C ALA A 95 -10.99 -16.65 -2.50
N SER A 96 -10.70 -16.79 -1.20
CA SER A 96 -9.91 -15.82 -0.45
C SER A 96 -8.48 -15.72 -1.01
N ALA A 97 -7.80 -16.85 -1.19
CA ALA A 97 -6.45 -16.88 -1.75
C ALA A 97 -6.40 -16.24 -3.15
N SER A 98 -7.41 -16.48 -4.00
CA SER A 98 -7.48 -15.87 -5.34
C SER A 98 -7.62 -14.35 -5.30
N VAL A 99 -8.40 -13.80 -4.35
CA VAL A 99 -8.49 -12.34 -4.14
C VAL A 99 -7.12 -11.77 -3.74
N LEU A 100 -6.43 -12.43 -2.81
CA LEU A 100 -5.11 -11.98 -2.35
C LEU A 100 -4.04 -12.14 -3.44
N THR A 101 -4.06 -13.24 -4.20
CA THR A 101 -3.16 -13.43 -5.35
C THR A 101 -3.40 -12.37 -6.42
N PHE A 102 -4.67 -12.09 -6.75
CA PHE A 102 -5.01 -10.98 -7.64
C PHE A 102 -4.45 -9.64 -7.12
N THR A 103 -4.61 -9.37 -5.82
CA THR A 103 -4.07 -8.16 -5.19
C THR A 103 -2.55 -8.11 -5.33
N ALA A 104 -1.84 -9.22 -5.08
CA ALA A 104 -0.39 -9.32 -5.20
C ALA A 104 0.09 -9.08 -6.64
N ILE A 105 -0.59 -9.67 -7.62
CA ILE A 105 -0.25 -9.49 -9.04
C ILE A 105 -0.47 -8.03 -9.45
N VAL A 106 -1.63 -7.44 -9.13
CA VAL A 106 -1.91 -6.04 -9.46
C VAL A 106 -0.90 -5.12 -8.78
N SER A 107 -0.60 -5.34 -7.50
CA SER A 107 0.37 -4.54 -6.76
C SER A 107 1.79 -4.70 -7.31
N GLY A 108 2.25 -5.92 -7.58
CA GLY A 108 3.61 -6.19 -8.01
C GLY A 108 3.88 -5.86 -9.49
N VAL A 109 2.88 -6.04 -10.37
CA VAL A 109 3.03 -5.88 -11.83
C VAL A 109 2.54 -4.51 -12.32
N ILE A 110 1.45 -4.02 -11.75
CA ILE A 110 0.88 -2.72 -12.16
C ILE A 110 1.36 -1.64 -11.18
N ASN A 111 0.72 -1.57 -10.00
CA ASN A 111 1.09 -0.60 -8.97
C ASN A 111 0.33 -0.84 -7.65
N LEU A 112 0.95 -0.49 -6.53
CA LEU A 112 0.38 -0.53 -5.18
C LEU A 112 -0.92 0.26 -5.06
N ASP A 113 -0.97 1.48 -5.58
CA ASP A 113 -2.14 2.37 -5.42
C ASP A 113 -3.32 1.88 -6.26
N VAL A 114 -3.06 1.29 -7.44
CA VAL A 114 -4.08 0.61 -8.26
C VAL A 114 -4.66 -0.57 -7.49
N ALA A 115 -3.82 -1.41 -6.89
CA ALA A 115 -4.27 -2.53 -6.06
C ALA A 115 -5.14 -2.06 -4.89
N ALA A 116 -4.77 -0.96 -4.22
CA ALA A 116 -5.53 -0.38 -3.13
C ALA A 116 -6.94 0.10 -3.51
N VAL A 117 -7.15 0.47 -4.77
CA VAL A 117 -8.47 0.88 -5.29
C VAL A 117 -9.31 -0.33 -5.72
N VAL A 118 -8.70 -1.30 -6.42
CA VAL A 118 -9.48 -2.38 -7.07
C VAL A 118 -9.70 -3.60 -6.20
N ALA A 119 -8.79 -3.89 -5.25
CA ALA A 119 -8.88 -5.09 -4.43
C ALA A 119 -10.00 -5.04 -3.35
N PRO A 120 -10.24 -3.94 -2.61
CA PRO A 120 -11.29 -3.90 -1.60
C PRO A 120 -12.70 -4.19 -2.13
N PRO A 121 -13.17 -3.62 -3.25
CA PRO A 121 -14.48 -3.96 -3.81
C PRO A 121 -14.59 -5.45 -4.19
N LEU A 122 -13.54 -6.03 -4.74
CA LEU A 122 -13.50 -7.46 -5.03
C LEU A 122 -13.57 -8.31 -3.76
N ALA A 123 -12.78 -7.94 -2.75
CA ALA A 123 -12.76 -8.62 -1.45
C ALA A 123 -14.14 -8.62 -0.77
N VAL A 124 -14.82 -7.47 -0.75
CA VAL A 124 -16.19 -7.36 -0.17
C VAL A 124 -17.17 -8.25 -0.92
N ARG A 125 -17.16 -8.23 -2.25
CA ARG A 125 -18.04 -9.06 -3.07
C ARG A 125 -17.83 -10.57 -2.83
N VAL A 126 -16.57 -10.99 -2.79
CA VAL A 126 -16.23 -12.39 -2.54
C VAL A 126 -16.61 -12.78 -1.13
N ALA A 127 -16.31 -11.96 -0.12
CA ALA A 127 -16.66 -12.23 1.26
C ALA A 127 -18.17 -12.38 1.45
N THR A 128 -18.96 -11.45 0.89
CA THR A 128 -20.44 -11.49 0.97
C THR A 128 -21.01 -12.76 0.33
N ARG A 129 -20.52 -13.13 -0.88
CA ARG A 129 -21.03 -14.31 -1.58
C ARG A 129 -20.61 -15.64 -0.95
N ARG A 130 -19.49 -15.66 -0.25
CA ARG A 130 -18.89 -16.88 0.31
C ARG A 130 -19.04 -17.02 1.83
N GLY A 131 -19.74 -16.09 2.48
CA GLY A 131 -19.88 -16.08 3.93
C GLY A 131 -18.54 -15.87 4.68
N LEU A 132 -17.53 -15.27 4.01
CA LEU A 132 -16.24 -14.94 4.60
C LEU A 132 -16.33 -13.66 5.43
N ASN A 133 -15.35 -13.46 6.31
CA ASN A 133 -15.25 -12.22 7.07
C ASN A 133 -14.73 -11.07 6.18
N ALA A 134 -15.65 -10.18 5.74
CA ALA A 134 -15.34 -9.07 4.85
C ALA A 134 -14.30 -8.11 5.45
N THR A 135 -14.39 -7.78 6.75
CA THR A 135 -13.42 -6.93 7.46
C THR A 135 -12.01 -7.52 7.37
N ARG A 136 -11.86 -8.82 7.65
CA ARG A 136 -10.56 -9.49 7.58
C ARG A 136 -10.02 -9.59 6.16
N LEU A 137 -10.88 -9.89 5.20
CA LEU A 137 -10.44 -10.02 3.81
C LEU A 137 -9.98 -8.67 3.23
N VAL A 138 -10.66 -7.56 3.56
CA VAL A 138 -10.22 -6.22 3.15
C VAL A 138 -8.92 -5.82 3.85
N VAL A 139 -8.76 -6.10 5.15
CA VAL A 139 -7.48 -5.90 5.85
C VAL A 139 -6.37 -6.72 5.19
N ALA A 140 -6.65 -7.98 4.85
CA ALA A 140 -5.69 -8.84 4.16
C ALA A 140 -5.29 -8.31 2.78
N THR A 141 -6.22 -7.70 2.00
CA THR A 141 -5.85 -7.06 0.72
C THR A 141 -4.89 -5.89 0.92
N ALA A 142 -5.10 -5.05 1.94
CA ALA A 142 -4.21 -3.93 2.21
C ALA A 142 -2.80 -4.40 2.61
N LEU A 143 -2.70 -5.40 3.50
CA LEU A 143 -1.43 -6.02 3.90
C LEU A 143 -0.70 -6.68 2.72
N THR A 144 -1.45 -7.39 1.87
CA THR A 144 -0.90 -8.04 0.67
C THR A 144 -0.40 -7.00 -0.33
N ALA A 145 -1.21 -5.97 -0.62
CA ALA A 145 -0.83 -4.93 -1.57
C ALA A 145 0.50 -4.28 -1.21
N ASN A 146 0.67 -3.86 0.04
CA ASN A 146 1.94 -3.30 0.51
C ASN A 146 3.09 -4.31 0.37
N ALA A 147 2.94 -5.50 0.97
CA ALA A 147 4.02 -6.48 1.07
C ALA A 147 4.53 -6.99 -0.29
N THR A 148 3.70 -6.95 -1.34
CA THR A 148 4.04 -7.47 -2.67
C THR A 148 4.35 -6.38 -3.71
N SER A 149 4.46 -5.12 -3.30
CA SER A 149 4.67 -3.96 -4.19
C SER A 149 6.12 -3.73 -4.60
N PHE A 150 6.91 -4.80 -4.78
CA PHE A 150 8.34 -4.68 -5.12
C PHE A 150 8.81 -5.61 -6.26
N LEU A 151 7.90 -6.21 -7.03
CA LEU A 151 8.30 -7.05 -8.17
C LEU A 151 8.92 -6.21 -9.29
N LEU A 152 8.27 -5.12 -9.66
CA LEU A 152 8.79 -4.17 -10.65
C LEU A 152 9.26 -2.88 -9.96
N PRO A 153 10.26 -2.18 -10.50
CA PRO A 153 10.62 -0.85 -10.01
C PRO A 153 9.43 0.11 -9.95
N THR A 154 8.54 0.05 -10.95
CA THR A 154 7.35 0.91 -11.09
C THR A 154 6.16 0.49 -10.25
N SER A 155 6.22 -0.67 -9.60
CA SER A 155 5.10 -1.20 -8.79
C SER A 155 4.85 -0.38 -7.52
N ASN A 156 5.83 0.42 -7.10
CA ASN A 156 5.68 1.35 -5.98
C ASN A 156 6.60 2.56 -6.21
N LEU A 157 6.09 3.77 -5.99
CA LEU A 157 6.87 5.00 -6.08
C LEU A 157 8.10 4.98 -5.17
N THR A 158 7.99 4.36 -4.01
CA THR A 158 9.10 4.22 -3.05
C THR A 158 10.27 3.42 -3.62
N ASN A 159 10.00 2.41 -4.46
CA ASN A 159 11.06 1.66 -5.15
C ASN A 159 11.87 2.59 -6.07
N LEU A 160 11.19 3.44 -6.84
CA LEU A 160 11.84 4.39 -7.74
C LEU A 160 12.69 5.40 -6.98
N LEU A 161 12.21 5.88 -5.82
CA LEU A 161 12.99 6.79 -4.97
C LEU A 161 14.23 6.16 -4.36
N VAL A 162 14.14 4.90 -3.93
CA VAL A 162 15.29 4.13 -3.43
C VAL A 162 16.27 3.87 -4.57
N LEU A 163 15.78 3.49 -5.74
CA LEU A 163 16.60 3.18 -6.92
C LEU A 163 17.27 4.42 -7.54
N ASP A 164 16.69 5.60 -7.39
CA ASP A 164 17.33 6.85 -7.81
C ASP A 164 18.61 7.16 -7.01
N ARG A 165 18.65 6.72 -5.75
CA ARG A 165 19.88 6.83 -4.91
C ARG A 165 20.83 5.65 -5.06
N SER A 166 20.32 4.50 -5.47
CA SER A 166 21.07 3.24 -5.61
C SER A 166 20.65 2.54 -6.91
N PRO A 167 21.06 3.08 -8.07
CA PRO A 167 20.57 2.60 -9.36
C PRO A 167 21.00 1.16 -9.64
N ILE A 168 20.04 0.34 -10.03
CA ILE A 168 20.24 -1.02 -10.52
C ILE A 168 19.58 -1.13 -11.90
N PRO A 169 20.23 -1.73 -12.89
CA PRO A 169 19.57 -2.04 -14.15
C PRO A 169 18.30 -2.86 -13.94
N VAL A 170 17.23 -2.54 -14.67
CA VAL A 170 15.91 -3.17 -14.48
C VAL A 170 15.98 -4.69 -14.60
N LEU A 171 16.77 -5.21 -15.55
CA LEU A 171 16.94 -6.65 -15.72
C LEU A 171 17.58 -7.31 -14.50
N LEU A 172 18.60 -6.66 -13.90
CA LEU A 172 19.24 -7.15 -12.68
C LEU A 172 18.29 -7.08 -11.49
N TYR A 173 17.51 -6.01 -11.39
CA TYR A 173 16.45 -5.89 -10.37
C TYR A 173 15.47 -7.07 -10.44
N LEU A 174 14.96 -7.37 -11.63
CA LEU A 174 14.05 -8.49 -11.86
C LEU A 174 14.69 -9.82 -11.54
N ARG A 175 15.91 -10.05 -12.06
CA ARG A 175 16.66 -11.29 -11.83
C ARG A 175 16.91 -11.55 -10.34
N GLN A 176 17.15 -10.53 -9.54
CA GLN A 176 17.41 -10.67 -8.11
C GLN A 176 16.12 -10.73 -7.27
N GLY A 177 15.07 -9.99 -7.67
CA GLY A 177 13.89 -9.75 -6.85
C GLY A 177 12.73 -10.74 -7.02
N TRP A 178 12.64 -11.44 -8.19
CA TRP A 178 11.47 -12.26 -8.50
C TRP A 178 11.20 -13.40 -7.52
N ALA A 179 12.24 -14.11 -7.08
CA ALA A 179 12.09 -15.23 -6.17
C ALA A 179 11.73 -14.75 -4.76
N ALA A 180 12.31 -13.63 -4.30
CA ALA A 180 11.92 -12.98 -3.06
C ALA A 180 10.43 -12.56 -3.10
N TRP A 181 10.00 -11.93 -4.20
CA TRP A 181 8.61 -11.56 -4.40
C TRP A 181 7.67 -12.77 -4.37
N LEU A 182 8.03 -13.84 -5.06
CA LEU A 182 7.22 -15.06 -5.13
C LEU A 182 7.06 -15.70 -3.74
N LEU A 183 8.14 -15.87 -2.99
CA LEU A 183 8.07 -16.46 -1.65
C LEU A 183 7.30 -15.59 -0.66
N VAL A 184 7.50 -14.27 -0.70
CA VAL A 184 6.70 -13.32 0.10
C VAL A 184 5.23 -13.40 -0.28
N THR A 185 4.91 -13.48 -1.56
CA THR A 185 3.53 -13.59 -2.05
C THR A 185 2.87 -14.88 -1.57
N VAL A 186 3.52 -16.03 -1.77
CA VAL A 186 3.00 -17.34 -1.35
C VAL A 186 2.77 -17.37 0.16
N LEU A 187 3.73 -16.91 0.96
CA LEU A 187 3.63 -16.83 2.40
C LEU A 187 2.46 -15.93 2.82
N THR A 188 2.42 -14.70 2.27
CA THR A 188 1.41 -13.70 2.64
C THR A 188 0.01 -14.17 2.26
N VAL A 189 -0.18 -14.64 1.04
CA VAL A 189 -1.46 -15.17 0.57
C VAL A 189 -1.89 -16.38 1.40
N GLY A 190 -1.00 -17.35 1.63
CA GLY A 190 -1.30 -18.56 2.38
C GLY A 190 -1.74 -18.24 3.82
N CYS A 191 -0.94 -17.46 4.55
CA CYS A 191 -1.26 -17.12 5.94
C CYS A 191 -2.54 -16.27 6.06
N LEU A 192 -2.67 -15.23 5.24
CA LEU A 192 -3.81 -14.32 5.34
C LEU A 192 -5.11 -14.96 4.85
N ALA A 193 -5.09 -15.81 3.81
CA ALA A 193 -6.27 -16.52 3.35
C ALA A 193 -6.88 -17.41 4.45
N LEU A 194 -6.05 -18.12 5.20
CA LEU A 194 -6.49 -18.94 6.33
C LEU A 194 -7.20 -18.12 7.43
N LEU A 195 -6.70 -16.91 7.70
CA LEU A 195 -7.27 -16.03 8.73
C LEU A 195 -8.65 -15.46 8.34
N THR A 196 -8.99 -15.44 7.06
CA THR A 196 -10.29 -14.95 6.56
C THR A 196 -11.41 -15.96 6.68
N LEU A 197 -11.11 -17.26 6.90
CA LEU A 197 -12.09 -18.34 6.99
C LEU A 197 -12.96 -18.28 8.25
N LYS A 198 -12.53 -17.59 9.31
CA LYS A 198 -13.37 -17.44 10.51
C LYS A 198 -14.64 -16.67 10.15
N PRO A 199 -15.82 -17.22 10.43
CA PRO A 199 -17.09 -16.57 10.10
C PRO A 199 -17.16 -15.15 10.67
N SER A 200 -17.88 -14.28 9.97
CA SER A 200 -18.22 -12.95 10.50
C SER A 200 -19.38 -13.08 11.48
N ASN A 201 -19.24 -12.51 12.67
CA ASN A 201 -20.34 -12.42 13.63
C ASN A 201 -21.35 -11.31 13.27
N GLY A 202 -21.23 -10.68 12.11
CA GLY A 202 -22.13 -9.63 11.61
C GLY A 202 -22.15 -9.59 10.08
N GLN A 203 -23.33 -9.43 9.52
CA GLN A 203 -23.47 -9.16 8.07
C GLN A 203 -22.90 -7.78 7.73
N PRO A 204 -22.30 -7.60 6.55
CA PRO A 204 -21.99 -6.27 6.04
C PRO A 204 -23.28 -5.43 6.03
N GLY A 205 -23.21 -4.22 6.54
CA GLY A 205 -24.32 -3.28 6.41
C GLY A 205 -24.66 -3.04 4.93
N PRO A 206 -25.87 -2.55 4.61
CA PRO A 206 -26.19 -2.19 3.24
C PRO A 206 -25.16 -1.19 2.73
N PRO A 207 -24.68 -1.33 1.48
CA PRO A 207 -23.70 -0.43 0.91
C PRO A 207 -24.25 1.00 0.92
N THR A 208 -23.53 1.90 1.55
CA THR A 208 -23.94 3.30 1.72
C THR A 208 -23.84 4.11 0.43
N ARG A 209 -23.16 3.57 -0.58
CA ARG A 209 -23.06 4.14 -1.93
C ARG A 209 -22.96 3.05 -2.99
N SER A 210 -23.60 3.32 -4.16
CA SER A 210 -23.35 2.54 -5.39
C SER A 210 -21.85 2.48 -5.66
N SER A 211 -21.36 1.30 -6.00
CA SER A 211 -19.95 0.98 -6.24
C SER A 211 -19.36 1.68 -7.49
N ASN A 212 -19.57 2.98 -7.63
CA ASN A 212 -18.81 3.76 -8.59
C ASN A 212 -17.38 3.87 -8.03
N THR A 213 -16.46 3.19 -8.69
CA THR A 213 -15.03 3.40 -8.52
C THR A 213 -14.75 4.89 -8.41
N ARG A 214 -14.07 5.31 -7.32
CA ARG A 214 -13.71 6.73 -7.17
C ARG A 214 -12.98 7.18 -8.44
N PRO A 215 -13.27 8.39 -8.95
CA PRO A 215 -12.52 8.93 -10.05
C PRO A 215 -11.04 9.02 -9.67
N ILE A 216 -10.14 8.65 -10.58
CA ILE A 216 -8.69 8.60 -10.42
C ILE A 216 -8.09 9.93 -10.01
N VAL A 217 -8.65 11.01 -10.52
CA VAL A 217 -8.19 12.38 -10.24
C VAL A 217 -8.07 12.67 -8.74
N PRO A 218 -9.05 12.35 -7.87
CA PRO A 218 -8.89 12.48 -6.43
C PRO A 218 -7.74 11.66 -5.84
N THR A 219 -7.48 10.46 -6.37
CA THR A 219 -6.37 9.63 -5.89
C THR A 219 -5.02 10.27 -6.22
N ILE A 220 -4.84 10.82 -7.41
CA ILE A 220 -3.61 11.53 -7.79
C ILE A 220 -3.45 12.81 -6.94
N LEU A 221 -4.53 13.57 -6.72
CA LEU A 221 -4.51 14.75 -5.87
C LEU A 221 -4.19 14.45 -4.40
N ASP A 222 -4.54 13.26 -3.90
CA ASP A 222 -4.18 12.81 -2.55
C ASP A 222 -2.69 12.47 -2.43
N LEU A 223 -2.00 12.17 -3.53
CA LEU A 223 -0.55 11.92 -3.56
C LEU A 223 0.28 13.20 -3.56
N LEU A 224 -0.24 14.31 -4.07
CA LEU A 224 0.51 15.56 -4.21
C LEU A 224 1.12 16.07 -2.90
N PRO A 225 0.41 16.17 -1.75
CA PRO A 225 1.01 16.64 -0.52
C PRO A 225 2.13 15.73 -0.03
N MET A 226 2.03 14.42 -0.23
CA MET A 226 3.10 13.48 0.11
C MET A 226 4.32 13.65 -0.80
N PHE A 227 4.11 13.96 -2.08
CA PHE A 227 5.18 14.29 -3.01
C PHE A 227 5.91 15.58 -2.61
N VAL A 228 5.16 16.61 -2.22
CA VAL A 228 5.73 17.88 -1.74
C VAL A 228 6.59 17.65 -0.50
N ILE A 229 6.08 16.88 0.47
CA ILE A 229 6.80 16.49 1.68
C ILE A 229 8.06 15.69 1.32
N ALA A 230 7.95 14.69 0.45
CA ALA A 230 9.07 13.85 0.04
C ALA A 230 10.18 14.67 -0.65
N SER A 231 9.81 15.61 -1.55
CA SER A 231 10.75 16.49 -2.21
C SER A 231 11.47 17.43 -1.24
N ALA A 232 10.73 18.01 -0.28
CA ALA A 232 11.31 18.87 0.74
C ALA A 232 12.26 18.13 1.69
N ILE A 233 11.86 16.91 2.15
CA ILE A 233 12.72 16.05 2.98
C ILE A 233 13.98 15.67 2.19
N ARG A 234 13.85 15.33 0.91
CA ARG A 234 15.00 15.01 0.05
C ARG A 234 15.97 16.17 -0.08
N ALA A 235 15.47 17.41 -0.17
CA ALA A 235 16.29 18.62 -0.23
C ALA A 235 17.00 18.87 1.11
N LEU A 236 16.26 18.79 2.22
CA LEU A 236 16.80 18.99 3.58
C LEU A 236 17.86 17.93 3.95
N LEU A 237 17.68 16.71 3.44
CA LEU A 237 18.61 15.59 3.63
C LEU A 237 19.37 15.29 2.34
N SER A 238 20.03 16.30 1.77
CA SER A 238 20.71 16.23 0.47
C SER A 238 21.74 15.08 0.38
N GLY A 239 22.43 14.74 1.47
CA GLY A 239 23.27 13.55 1.59
C GLY A 239 22.54 12.24 1.81
N GLY A 240 21.21 12.30 2.04
CA GLY A 240 20.40 11.17 2.48
C GLY A 240 20.73 10.73 3.91
N PHE A 241 19.73 10.16 4.60
CA PHE A 241 19.97 9.42 5.84
C PHE A 241 20.44 8.02 5.45
N THR A 242 21.75 7.79 5.60
CA THR A 242 22.33 6.48 5.32
C THR A 242 21.95 5.50 6.42
N LEU A 243 21.18 4.47 6.10
CA LEU A 243 20.90 3.38 7.02
C LEU A 243 22.22 2.69 7.39
N GLN A 244 22.63 2.83 8.64
CA GLN A 244 23.84 2.21 9.18
C GLN A 244 23.56 0.76 9.59
N GLY A 245 24.64 -0.03 9.71
CA GLY A 245 24.57 -1.40 10.16
C GLY A 245 24.36 -2.43 9.04
N GLY A 246 24.23 -3.69 9.43
CA GLY A 246 24.03 -4.81 8.50
C GLY A 246 22.62 -4.81 7.90
N PHE A 247 22.39 -5.71 6.95
CA PHE A 247 21.18 -5.83 6.16
C PHE A 247 19.89 -5.88 7.01
N VAL A 248 19.92 -6.64 8.12
CA VAL A 248 18.77 -6.76 9.06
C VAL A 248 18.49 -5.42 9.75
N ALA A 249 19.53 -4.73 10.23
CA ALA A 249 19.37 -3.43 10.90
C ALA A 249 18.79 -2.40 9.94
N GLN A 250 19.26 -2.34 8.71
CA GLN A 250 18.71 -1.46 7.67
C GLN A 250 17.23 -1.75 7.37
N PHE A 251 16.85 -3.03 7.29
CA PHE A 251 15.46 -3.42 7.10
C PHE A 251 14.58 -3.00 8.29
N VAL A 252 15.01 -3.25 9.52
CA VAL A 252 14.25 -2.90 10.73
C VAL A 252 14.08 -1.39 10.85
N VAL A 253 15.18 -0.63 10.78
CA VAL A 253 15.12 0.84 10.88
C VAL A 253 14.32 1.44 9.74
N GLY A 254 14.51 0.97 8.50
CA GLY A 254 13.74 1.39 7.36
C GLY A 254 12.24 1.09 7.51
N SER A 255 11.88 -0.07 8.06
CA SER A 255 10.49 -0.45 8.32
C SER A 255 9.83 0.44 9.37
N LEU A 256 10.53 0.78 10.45
CA LEU A 256 10.05 1.70 11.47
C LEU A 256 9.87 3.12 10.92
N LEU A 257 10.80 3.60 10.09
CA LEU A 257 10.68 4.88 9.40
C LEU A 257 9.48 4.88 8.45
N ALA A 258 9.30 3.83 7.65
CA ALA A 258 8.17 3.70 6.73
C ALA A 258 6.83 3.67 7.47
N ALA A 259 6.76 2.97 8.60
CA ALA A 259 5.55 2.93 9.43
C ALA A 259 5.22 4.29 10.07
N GLY A 260 6.23 4.95 10.65
CA GLY A 260 6.05 6.17 11.45
C GLY A 260 5.91 7.44 10.60
N ALA A 261 6.74 7.58 9.56
CA ALA A 261 6.78 8.78 8.72
C ALA A 261 5.99 8.66 7.40
N ASN A 262 5.37 7.52 7.13
CA ASN A 262 4.88 7.07 5.83
C ASN A 262 6.02 6.65 4.88
N ASN A 263 5.77 5.62 4.06
CA ASN A 263 6.79 5.00 3.21
C ASN A 263 7.37 5.97 2.15
N LEU A 264 6.56 6.91 1.65
CA LEU A 264 7.03 7.83 0.60
C LEU A 264 8.04 8.86 1.13
N PRO A 265 7.77 9.63 2.19
CA PRO A 265 8.78 10.47 2.85
C PRO A 265 10.00 9.68 3.35
N ALA A 266 9.78 8.47 3.89
CA ALA A 266 10.87 7.62 4.35
C ALA A 266 11.79 7.21 3.18
N ALA A 267 11.24 6.78 2.04
CA ALA A 267 12.01 6.44 0.85
C ALA A 267 12.78 7.64 0.28
N ALA A 268 12.20 8.84 0.35
CA ALA A 268 12.87 10.06 -0.07
C ALA A 268 14.07 10.42 0.83
N ALA A 269 13.98 10.11 2.13
CA ALA A 269 15.02 10.37 3.11
C ALA A 269 16.15 9.32 3.09
N VAL A 270 15.81 8.05 2.86
CA VAL A 270 16.73 6.92 2.99
C VAL A 270 17.70 6.85 1.81
N GLY A 271 19.01 6.96 2.13
CA GLY A 271 20.11 6.54 1.26
C GLY A 271 20.66 5.20 1.73
N THR A 272 21.22 4.39 0.85
CA THR A 272 21.91 3.14 1.22
C THR A 272 23.40 3.36 1.30
N ALA A 273 24.04 2.92 2.39
CA ALA A 273 25.48 3.08 2.63
C ALA A 273 26.32 2.20 1.71
N SER A 274 25.73 1.20 1.10
CA SER A 274 26.43 0.29 0.20
C SER A 274 25.71 0.22 -1.12
N ALA A 275 26.44 0.50 -2.19
CA ALA A 275 26.00 0.33 -3.56
C ALA A 275 25.59 -1.13 -3.88
N ALA A 276 25.82 -2.07 -2.94
CA ALA A 276 25.69 -3.48 -3.22
C ALA A 276 24.26 -3.97 -3.30
N LEU A 277 23.29 -3.46 -2.48
CA LEU A 277 21.92 -3.97 -2.56
C LEU A 277 20.90 -3.06 -1.85
N PRO A 278 20.05 -2.33 -2.58
CA PRO A 278 18.98 -1.54 -1.98
C PRO A 278 17.81 -2.40 -1.45
N TRP A 279 17.93 -3.74 -1.49
CA TRP A 279 16.85 -4.66 -1.15
C TRP A 279 16.33 -4.47 0.28
N ALA A 280 17.21 -4.23 1.25
CA ALA A 280 16.77 -3.97 2.62
C ALA A 280 15.85 -2.75 2.68
N ALA A 281 16.21 -1.65 2.00
CA ALA A 281 15.40 -0.45 1.94
C ALA A 281 14.10 -0.66 1.13
N ILE A 282 14.17 -1.31 -0.04
CA ILE A 282 12.99 -1.63 -0.88
C ILE A 282 11.97 -2.45 -0.09
N TRP A 283 12.42 -3.52 0.57
CA TRP A 283 11.54 -4.37 1.38
C TRP A 283 11.00 -3.65 2.62
N ALA A 284 11.83 -2.82 3.26
CA ALA A 284 11.39 -1.99 4.37
C ALA A 284 10.27 -1.02 3.95
N MET A 285 10.39 -0.37 2.78
CA MET A 285 9.38 0.55 2.24
C MET A 285 8.11 -0.19 1.77
N ALA A 286 8.22 -1.46 1.38
CA ALA A 286 7.07 -2.28 0.97
C ALA A 286 6.36 -2.92 2.18
N MET A 287 7.10 -3.56 3.09
CA MET A 287 6.53 -4.37 4.19
C MET A 287 6.32 -3.55 5.48
N GLY A 288 7.23 -2.62 5.80
CA GLY A 288 7.19 -1.78 7.01
C GLY A 288 5.89 -1.01 7.20
N PRO A 289 5.27 -0.44 6.16
CA PRO A 289 3.96 0.23 6.27
C PRO A 289 2.85 -0.62 6.87
N ASN A 290 2.98 -1.94 6.84
CA ASN A 290 2.01 -2.86 7.44
C ASN A 290 1.96 -2.79 8.98
N LEU A 291 2.93 -2.14 9.63
CA LEU A 291 2.91 -1.92 11.07
C LEU A 291 1.86 -0.89 11.50
N LEU A 292 1.64 0.15 10.69
CA LEU A 292 0.66 1.21 10.98
C LEU A 292 -0.12 1.57 9.72
N ILE A 293 -1.43 1.80 9.86
CA ILE A 293 -2.28 2.16 8.72
C ILE A 293 -1.84 3.46 8.02
N THR A 294 -1.22 4.37 8.76
CA THR A 294 -0.66 5.63 8.25
C THR A 294 0.67 5.43 7.52
N GLY A 295 1.27 4.26 7.62
CA GLY A 295 2.56 3.94 7.00
C GLY A 295 2.51 3.93 5.46
N SER A 296 1.32 3.78 4.85
CA SER A 296 1.13 3.85 3.40
C SER A 296 -0.17 4.54 3.04
N LEU A 297 -0.13 5.39 2.02
CA LEU A 297 -1.36 5.99 1.47
C LEU A 297 -2.29 4.92 0.90
N ALA A 298 -1.76 3.86 0.31
CA ALA A 298 -2.54 2.72 -0.18
C ALA A 298 -3.38 2.07 0.92
N SER A 299 -2.84 1.92 2.14
CA SER A 299 -3.59 1.40 3.29
C SER A 299 -4.76 2.31 3.67
N ILE A 300 -4.56 3.63 3.61
CA ILE A 300 -5.61 4.62 3.86
C ILE A 300 -6.70 4.55 2.77
N ILE A 301 -6.30 4.38 1.50
CA ILE A 301 -7.22 4.20 0.36
C ILE A 301 -8.04 2.91 0.55
N CYS A 302 -7.41 1.80 0.89
CA CYS A 302 -8.10 0.54 1.18
C CYS A 302 -9.12 0.71 2.31
N ARG A 303 -8.75 1.38 3.40
CA ARG A 303 -9.65 1.67 4.52
C ARG A 303 -10.85 2.52 4.07
N ARG A 304 -10.62 3.60 3.32
CA ARG A 304 -11.70 4.45 2.80
C ARG A 304 -12.63 3.65 1.89
N SER A 305 -12.07 2.85 0.98
CA SER A 305 -12.85 2.00 0.08
C SER A 305 -13.71 0.98 0.86
N ALA A 306 -13.19 0.38 1.93
CA ALA A 306 -13.95 -0.51 2.79
C ALA A 306 -15.14 0.21 3.45
N LEU A 307 -14.90 1.39 4.01
CA LEU A 307 -15.93 2.20 4.68
C LEU A 307 -17.01 2.65 3.68
N ASP A 308 -16.64 3.09 2.48
CA ASP A 308 -17.59 3.45 1.42
C ASP A 308 -18.47 2.26 0.98
N LEU A 309 -17.98 1.03 1.15
CA LEU A 309 -18.70 -0.22 0.89
C LEU A 309 -19.49 -0.76 2.11
N GLY A 310 -19.56 0.01 3.21
CA GLY A 310 -20.25 -0.40 4.43
C GLY A 310 -19.52 -1.48 5.24
N VAL A 311 -18.23 -1.70 4.99
CA VAL A 311 -17.41 -2.68 5.71
C VAL A 311 -16.47 -1.96 6.68
N ARG A 312 -16.46 -2.38 7.94
CA ARG A 312 -15.52 -1.88 8.95
C ARG A 312 -14.10 -2.29 8.58
N PHE A 313 -13.16 -1.34 8.64
CA PHE A 313 -11.72 -1.63 8.55
C PHE A 313 -11.11 -1.59 9.96
N ASP A 314 -10.63 -2.74 10.42
CA ASP A 314 -10.03 -2.85 11.76
C ASP A 314 -8.54 -2.56 11.71
N SER A 315 -8.17 -1.31 12.07
CA SER A 315 -6.77 -0.84 12.10
C SER A 315 -5.92 -1.60 13.12
N ARG A 316 -6.52 -2.08 14.23
CA ARG A 316 -5.79 -2.88 15.23
C ARG A 316 -5.41 -4.25 14.65
N THR A 317 -6.37 -4.94 14.03
CA THR A 317 -6.10 -6.19 13.32
C THR A 317 -5.07 -6.00 12.21
N PHE A 318 -5.15 -4.89 11.46
CA PHE A 318 -4.15 -4.55 10.43
C PHE A 318 -2.73 -4.48 11.04
N SER A 319 -2.53 -3.70 12.10
CA SER A 319 -1.21 -3.52 12.72
C SER A 319 -0.69 -4.81 13.39
N LEU A 320 -1.55 -5.56 14.05
CA LEU A 320 -1.16 -6.82 14.68
C LEU A 320 -0.74 -7.88 13.65
N LEU A 321 -1.52 -8.03 12.58
CA LEU A 321 -1.16 -8.95 11.49
C LEU A 321 0.07 -8.47 10.73
N GLY A 322 0.20 -7.17 10.52
CA GLY A 322 1.39 -6.56 9.91
C GLY A 322 2.65 -6.85 10.73
N ALA A 323 2.59 -6.65 12.04
CA ALA A 323 3.72 -6.93 12.95
C ALA A 323 4.09 -8.43 12.99
N LEU A 324 3.09 -9.31 12.94
CA LEU A 324 3.32 -10.76 12.91
C LEU A 324 3.92 -11.21 11.56
N MET A 325 3.41 -10.64 10.46
CA MET A 325 3.84 -11.04 9.11
C MET A 325 5.21 -10.46 8.73
N LEU A 326 5.59 -9.29 9.25
CA LEU A 326 6.80 -8.58 8.87
C LEU A 326 8.09 -9.45 8.97
N PRO A 327 8.39 -10.11 10.11
CA PRO A 327 9.58 -10.96 10.21
C PRO A 327 9.51 -12.18 9.28
N LEU A 328 8.33 -12.77 9.10
CA LEU A 328 8.13 -13.91 8.22
C LEU A 328 8.32 -13.53 6.75
N GLN A 329 7.80 -12.38 6.34
CA GLN A 329 7.98 -11.83 4.99
C GLN A 329 9.44 -11.48 4.72
N PHE A 330 10.13 -10.91 5.70
CA PHE A 330 11.57 -10.63 5.60
C PHE A 330 12.39 -11.91 5.41
N LEU A 331 12.13 -12.94 6.20
CA LEU A 331 12.81 -14.23 6.06
C LEU A 331 12.53 -14.89 4.69
N ALA A 332 11.27 -14.84 4.23
CA ALA A 332 10.91 -15.33 2.91
C ALA A 332 11.62 -14.55 1.78
N ALA A 333 11.72 -13.24 1.92
CA ALA A 333 12.45 -12.40 0.97
C ALA A 333 13.96 -12.71 0.95
N CYS A 334 14.56 -12.88 2.12
CA CYS A 334 15.97 -13.31 2.25
C CYS A 334 16.21 -14.68 1.61
N ALA A 335 15.33 -15.65 1.86
CA ALA A 335 15.41 -16.98 1.25
C ALA A 335 15.33 -16.90 -0.28
N GLY A 336 14.38 -16.10 -0.83
CA GLY A 336 14.27 -15.90 -2.27
C GLY A 336 15.51 -15.25 -2.89
N LEU A 337 16.06 -14.24 -2.22
CA LEU A 337 17.32 -13.62 -2.68
C LEU A 337 18.50 -14.58 -2.64
N ALA A 338 18.58 -15.44 -1.61
CA ALA A 338 19.62 -16.45 -1.50
C ALA A 338 19.51 -17.51 -2.61
N LEU A 339 18.31 -17.97 -2.93
CA LEU A 339 18.07 -18.93 -4.02
C LEU A 339 18.60 -18.41 -5.36
N VAL A 340 18.39 -17.13 -5.67
CA VAL A 340 18.86 -16.55 -6.93
C VAL A 340 20.38 -16.35 -6.98
N ARG A 341 21.01 -16.20 -5.82
CA ARG A 341 22.50 -16.07 -5.75
C ARG A 341 23.22 -17.40 -5.86
N LEU A 342 22.53 -18.49 -5.54
CA LEU A 342 23.08 -19.85 -5.63
C LEU A 342 22.86 -20.49 -7.02
N ALA A 343 21.94 -19.93 -7.82
CA ALA A 343 21.63 -20.34 -9.19
C ALA A 343 22.39 -19.48 -10.22
#